data_0a17af2f98468588ce22973597c0c593
#
_entry.id   0a17af2f98468588ce22973597c0c593
#
_cell.length_a   1.000
_cell.length_b   1.000
_cell.length_c   1.000
_cell.angle_alpha   90.00
_cell.angle_beta   90.00
_cell.angle_gamma   90.00
#
_symmetry.space_group_name_H-M   'P 1'
#
loop_
_entity.id
_entity.type
_entity.pdbx_description
1 polymer ?
#
loop_
_entity_poly.entity_id
_entity_poly.type
_entity_poly.pdbx_seq_one_letter_code
_entity_poly.pdbx_strand_id
1 'polypeptide(L)'
;MPSRKVALVTGANRGIGFEIVRQLSKHDFRVVLTARNRNAGKRAVAKLNGNVSLQTLDVSDEESIQRAAKEFGNEHDHLDVLVNNAGIYPDEGSNILTITREQLAATFQTNTFGALRMVQAFLPYLRKAGTARVINVSSGYGELDGLSGDVPSYCLSKLALNGVTIMLNQKLQREGIALNSMCPGWVRTDMGGPGASRSVEEGADTAGWRQMLPLNFPASFSEIEKRSIGREK
;
A
#
# COMPACT_ATOMS: atom_id res chain seq x y z
N MET A 1 19.83 -21.02 9.65
CA MET A 1 19.95 -19.67 9.08
C MET A 1 18.62 -18.96 9.35
N PRO A 2 18.58 -17.67 9.72
CA PRO A 2 17.31 -16.96 9.84
C PRO A 2 16.57 -17.05 8.50
N SER A 3 15.26 -17.30 8.56
CA SER A 3 14.41 -17.33 7.35
C SER A 3 14.46 -15.97 6.68
N ARG A 4 14.55 -15.96 5.33
CA ARG A 4 14.54 -14.71 4.56
C ARG A 4 13.20 -14.01 4.74
N LYS A 5 13.21 -12.70 4.96
CA LYS A 5 11.99 -11.88 5.12
C LYS A 5 11.11 -11.93 3.88
N VAL A 6 9.80 -11.93 4.09
CA VAL A 6 8.79 -11.99 3.03
C VAL A 6 8.01 -10.68 2.98
N ALA A 7 7.86 -10.12 1.79
CA ALA A 7 7.06 -8.92 1.55
C ALA A 7 5.99 -9.17 0.47
N LEU A 8 4.81 -8.61 0.63
CA LEU A 8 3.75 -8.61 -0.37
C LEU A 8 3.32 -7.18 -0.70
N VAL A 9 3.25 -6.84 -1.99
CA VAL A 9 2.89 -5.50 -2.47
C VAL A 9 1.69 -5.57 -3.40
N THR A 10 0.59 -4.88 -3.06
CA THR A 10 -0.62 -4.89 -3.87
C THR A 10 -0.55 -3.86 -5.01
N GLY A 11 -1.12 -4.21 -6.20
CA GLY A 11 -1.15 -3.31 -7.35
C GLY A 11 0.23 -2.94 -7.88
N ALA A 12 1.18 -3.89 -7.86
CA ALA A 12 2.61 -3.62 -8.06
C ALA A 12 3.12 -3.86 -9.50
N ASN A 13 2.24 -3.95 -10.49
CA ASN A 13 2.65 -4.15 -11.89
C ASN A 13 3.14 -2.86 -12.58
N ARG A 14 3.04 -1.70 -11.94
CA ARG A 14 3.48 -0.38 -12.43
C ARG A 14 3.61 0.65 -11.30
N GLY A 15 4.13 1.83 -11.62
CA GLY A 15 4.16 2.99 -10.74
C GLY A 15 4.88 2.73 -9.41
N ILE A 16 4.38 3.34 -8.34
CA ILE A 16 4.97 3.29 -6.99
C ILE A 16 5.10 1.84 -6.49
N GLY A 17 4.06 1.02 -6.67
CA GLY A 17 4.10 -0.38 -6.22
C GLY A 17 5.19 -1.20 -6.90
N PHE A 18 5.41 -1.00 -8.20
CA PHE A 18 6.50 -1.66 -8.93
C PHE A 18 7.87 -1.24 -8.38
N GLU A 19 8.05 0.05 -8.15
CA GLU A 19 9.30 0.58 -7.61
C GLU A 19 9.57 0.10 -6.18
N ILE A 20 8.53 0.00 -5.34
CA ILE A 20 8.62 -0.61 -4.02
C ILE A 20 9.13 -2.05 -4.11
N VAL A 21 8.56 -2.86 -5.01
CA VAL A 21 9.05 -4.24 -5.24
C VAL A 21 10.51 -4.23 -5.69
N ARG A 22 10.88 -3.33 -6.62
CA ARG A 22 12.26 -3.20 -7.12
C ARG A 22 13.24 -2.83 -5.99
N GLN A 23 12.85 -1.95 -5.08
CA GLN A 23 13.68 -1.60 -3.93
C GLN A 23 13.80 -2.76 -2.95
N LEU A 24 12.69 -3.39 -2.55
CA LEU A 24 12.68 -4.53 -1.65
C LEU A 24 13.49 -5.72 -2.19
N SER A 25 13.42 -5.99 -3.49
CA SER A 25 14.17 -7.09 -4.13
C SER A 25 15.69 -6.93 -4.07
N LYS A 26 16.18 -5.70 -3.85
CA LYS A 26 17.61 -5.40 -3.63
C LYS A 26 18.06 -5.63 -2.18
N HIS A 27 17.11 -5.77 -1.25
CA HIS A 27 17.35 -5.96 0.18
C HIS A 27 16.86 -7.33 0.59
N ASP A 28 17.54 -8.35 0.44
CA ASP A 28 17.31 -9.75 0.87
C ASP A 28 15.88 -10.18 1.28
N PHE A 29 14.86 -9.66 0.55
CA PHE A 29 13.45 -10.06 0.69
C PHE A 29 13.08 -11.09 -0.38
N ARG A 30 12.17 -12.00 -0.02
CA ARG A 30 11.27 -12.65 -1.00
C ARG A 30 10.09 -11.71 -1.21
N VAL A 31 9.86 -11.26 -2.44
CA VAL A 31 8.82 -10.26 -2.70
C VAL A 31 7.72 -10.86 -3.56
N VAL A 32 6.50 -10.82 -3.06
CA VAL A 32 5.30 -11.20 -3.82
C VAL A 32 4.72 -9.93 -4.45
N LEU A 33 4.93 -9.79 -5.75
CA LEU A 33 4.29 -8.77 -6.58
C LEU A 33 2.88 -9.20 -6.90
N THR A 34 1.88 -8.36 -6.60
CA THR A 34 0.51 -8.70 -7.00
C THR A 34 -0.04 -7.75 -8.06
N ALA A 35 -0.90 -8.30 -8.93
CA ALA A 35 -1.60 -7.58 -9.98
C ALA A 35 -2.91 -8.26 -10.32
N ARG A 36 -3.99 -7.48 -10.58
CA ARG A 36 -5.28 -8.05 -11.02
C ARG A 36 -5.19 -8.65 -12.44
N ASN A 37 -4.39 -8.07 -13.30
CA ASN A 37 -4.12 -8.61 -14.63
C ASN A 37 -2.83 -9.43 -14.61
N ARG A 38 -2.95 -10.76 -14.76
CA ARG A 38 -1.83 -11.71 -14.72
C ARG A 38 -0.75 -11.40 -15.77
N ASN A 39 -1.15 -11.01 -16.98
CA ASN A 39 -0.20 -10.73 -18.05
C ASN A 39 0.61 -9.45 -17.78
N ALA A 40 -0.04 -8.42 -17.24
CA ALA A 40 0.66 -7.21 -16.79
C ALA A 40 1.63 -7.52 -15.63
N GLY A 41 1.23 -8.37 -14.69
CA GLY A 41 2.10 -8.85 -13.62
C GLY A 41 3.32 -9.62 -14.14
N LYS A 42 3.13 -10.55 -15.08
CA LYS A 42 4.25 -11.30 -15.71
C LYS A 42 5.26 -10.37 -16.37
N ARG A 43 4.78 -9.36 -17.13
CA ARG A 43 5.66 -8.35 -17.75
C ARG A 43 6.42 -7.50 -16.73
N ALA A 44 5.80 -7.24 -15.58
CA ALA A 44 6.45 -6.51 -14.50
C ALA A 44 7.56 -7.34 -13.84
N VAL A 45 7.27 -8.60 -13.45
CA VAL A 45 8.27 -9.50 -12.86
C VAL A 45 9.45 -9.71 -13.78
N ALA A 46 9.23 -9.85 -15.09
CA ALA A 46 10.32 -10.05 -16.07
C ALA A 46 11.32 -8.86 -16.15
N LYS A 47 10.97 -7.69 -15.61
CA LYS A 47 11.84 -6.50 -15.53
C LYS A 47 12.61 -6.40 -14.21
N LEU A 48 12.36 -7.32 -13.28
CA LEU A 48 12.93 -7.29 -11.95
C LEU A 48 13.99 -8.37 -11.79
N ASN A 49 15.04 -8.04 -11.05
CA ASN A 49 16.05 -8.99 -10.62
C ASN A 49 15.78 -9.37 -9.16
N GLY A 50 16.23 -10.56 -8.77
CA GLY A 50 16.10 -11.02 -7.38
C GLY A 50 14.92 -11.99 -7.19
N ASN A 51 14.54 -12.19 -5.94
CA ASN A 51 13.56 -13.20 -5.54
C ASN A 51 12.14 -12.60 -5.55
N VAL A 52 11.58 -12.41 -6.75
CA VAL A 52 10.24 -11.83 -6.96
C VAL A 52 9.33 -12.86 -7.60
N SER A 53 8.20 -13.16 -6.96
CA SER A 53 7.13 -14.00 -7.49
C SER A 53 5.90 -13.16 -7.86
N LEU A 54 5.05 -13.70 -8.74
CA LEU A 54 3.79 -13.08 -9.13
C LEU A 54 2.62 -13.81 -8.49
N GLN A 55 1.72 -13.05 -7.86
CA GLN A 55 0.41 -13.53 -7.46
C GLN A 55 -0.70 -12.69 -8.10
N THR A 56 -1.73 -13.35 -8.65
CA THR A 56 -2.90 -12.64 -9.19
C THR A 56 -3.82 -12.25 -8.04
N LEU A 57 -4.16 -10.96 -7.95
CA LEU A 57 -4.99 -10.42 -6.86
C LEU A 57 -5.73 -9.17 -7.33
N ASP A 58 -7.05 -9.16 -7.13
CA ASP A 58 -7.90 -7.98 -7.15
C ASP A 58 -8.33 -7.67 -5.71
N VAL A 59 -7.90 -6.53 -5.17
CA VAL A 59 -8.21 -6.11 -3.80
C VAL A 59 -9.66 -5.62 -3.64
N SER A 60 -10.40 -5.43 -4.72
CA SER A 60 -11.81 -5.08 -4.69
C SER A 60 -12.73 -6.31 -4.63
N ASP A 61 -12.17 -7.52 -4.76
CA ASP A 61 -12.88 -8.79 -4.77
C ASP A 61 -12.46 -9.65 -3.56
N GLU A 62 -13.41 -9.89 -2.66
CA GLU A 62 -13.20 -10.68 -1.43
C GLU A 62 -12.74 -12.11 -1.75
N GLU A 63 -13.34 -12.77 -2.76
CA GLU A 63 -12.94 -14.12 -3.14
C GLU A 63 -11.51 -14.17 -3.69
N SER A 64 -11.11 -13.13 -4.43
CA SER A 64 -9.75 -12.97 -4.92
C SER A 64 -8.76 -12.83 -3.76
N ILE A 65 -9.10 -12.05 -2.72
CA ILE A 65 -8.27 -11.86 -1.53
C ILE A 65 -8.11 -13.18 -0.78
N GLN A 66 -9.21 -13.90 -0.53
CA GLN A 66 -9.17 -15.17 0.20
C GLN A 66 -8.38 -16.25 -0.56
N ARG A 67 -8.57 -16.34 -1.86
CA ARG A 67 -7.80 -17.23 -2.73
C ARG A 67 -6.31 -16.88 -2.68
N ALA A 68 -5.97 -15.59 -2.78
CA ALA A 68 -4.59 -15.13 -2.71
C ALA A 68 -3.94 -15.46 -1.34
N ALA A 69 -4.64 -15.26 -0.23
CA ALA A 69 -4.12 -15.62 1.09
C ALA A 69 -3.87 -17.14 1.21
N LYS A 70 -4.76 -17.96 0.68
CA LYS A 70 -4.59 -19.43 0.66
C LYS A 70 -3.39 -19.86 -0.21
N GLU A 71 -3.26 -19.30 -1.41
CA GLU A 71 -2.13 -19.59 -2.31
C GLU A 71 -0.80 -19.14 -1.70
N PHE A 72 -0.76 -17.95 -1.08
CA PHE A 72 0.41 -17.44 -0.35
C PHE A 72 0.87 -18.43 0.72
N GLY A 73 -0.05 -19.01 1.48
CA GLY A 73 0.26 -19.97 2.54
C GLY A 73 0.83 -21.31 2.06
N ASN A 74 0.71 -21.64 0.77
CA ASN A 74 1.35 -22.83 0.19
C ASN A 74 2.86 -22.62 -0.06
N GLU A 75 3.31 -21.37 -0.20
CA GLU A 75 4.69 -21.00 -0.54
C GLU A 75 5.43 -20.31 0.62
N HIS A 76 4.67 -19.68 1.53
CA HIS A 76 5.21 -18.86 2.61
C HIS A 76 4.47 -19.16 3.93
N ASP A 77 5.22 -19.30 5.00
CA ASP A 77 4.69 -19.56 6.35
C ASP A 77 4.48 -18.26 7.17
N HIS A 78 5.12 -17.16 6.80
CA HIS A 78 5.03 -15.85 7.46
C HIS A 78 5.05 -14.70 6.45
N LEU A 79 4.65 -13.50 6.89
CA LEU A 79 4.66 -12.25 6.12
C LEU A 79 5.22 -11.11 7.00
N ASP A 80 6.41 -10.61 6.67
CA ASP A 80 7.05 -9.53 7.44
C ASP A 80 6.54 -8.14 7.04
N VAL A 81 6.25 -7.94 5.73
CA VAL A 81 5.82 -6.64 5.21
C VAL A 81 4.63 -6.81 4.26
N LEU A 82 3.52 -6.15 4.58
CA LEU A 82 2.37 -5.98 3.69
C LEU A 82 2.29 -4.54 3.23
N VAL A 83 2.31 -4.30 1.91
CA VAL A 83 2.13 -2.97 1.34
C VAL A 83 0.81 -2.91 0.58
N ASN A 84 -0.17 -2.24 1.15
CA ASN A 84 -1.42 -1.92 0.50
C ASN A 84 -1.23 -0.67 -0.37
N ASN A 85 -0.75 -0.89 -1.61
CA ASN A 85 -0.50 0.16 -2.59
C ASN A 85 -1.61 0.25 -3.66
N ALA A 86 -2.35 -0.82 -3.92
CA ALA A 86 -3.44 -0.80 -4.88
C ALA A 86 -4.43 0.32 -4.57
N GLY A 87 -4.78 1.10 -5.59
CA GLY A 87 -5.73 2.20 -5.47
C GLY A 87 -6.21 2.70 -6.81
N ILE A 88 -7.38 3.35 -6.81
CA ILE A 88 -7.99 4.00 -7.97
C ILE A 88 -8.33 5.45 -7.65
N TYR A 89 -8.49 6.24 -8.71
CA TYR A 89 -8.81 7.67 -8.68
C TYR A 89 -9.78 7.97 -9.83
N PRO A 90 -11.10 7.72 -9.66
CA PRO A 90 -12.10 7.85 -10.73
C PRO A 90 -12.84 9.19 -10.71
N ASP A 91 -12.31 10.23 -10.07
CA ASP A 91 -13.00 11.52 -9.87
C ASP A 91 -12.97 12.44 -11.10
N GLU A 92 -12.35 12.00 -12.22
CA GLU A 92 -12.27 12.82 -13.44
C GLU A 92 -13.67 13.20 -13.95
N GLY A 93 -13.89 14.52 -14.11
CA GLY A 93 -15.16 15.07 -14.56
C GLY A 93 -16.29 15.13 -13.50
N SER A 94 -16.00 14.81 -12.23
CA SER A 94 -16.94 14.93 -11.11
C SER A 94 -16.41 15.79 -9.97
N ASN A 95 -17.31 16.24 -9.11
CA ASN A 95 -17.00 16.98 -7.89
C ASN A 95 -17.97 16.56 -6.77
N ILE A 96 -17.84 17.15 -5.59
CA ILE A 96 -18.64 16.77 -4.41
C ILE A 96 -20.17 16.93 -4.61
N LEU A 97 -20.61 17.77 -5.55
CA LEU A 97 -22.03 17.97 -5.84
C LEU A 97 -22.56 17.02 -6.94
N THR A 98 -21.66 16.38 -7.69
CA THR A 98 -22.01 15.55 -8.86
C THR A 98 -21.52 14.11 -8.76
N ILE A 99 -20.67 13.80 -7.76
CA ILE A 99 -20.14 12.45 -7.58
C ILE A 99 -21.26 11.42 -7.41
N THR A 100 -21.16 10.31 -8.10
CA THR A 100 -22.18 9.25 -8.03
C THR A 100 -21.90 8.28 -6.88
N ARG A 101 -22.96 7.60 -6.45
CA ARG A 101 -22.85 6.52 -5.45
C ARG A 101 -21.91 5.41 -5.91
N GLU A 102 -21.97 5.08 -7.20
CA GLU A 102 -21.16 4.03 -7.82
C GLU A 102 -19.67 4.38 -7.79
N GLN A 103 -19.31 5.63 -8.11
CA GLN A 103 -17.94 6.12 -8.04
C GLN A 103 -17.40 6.07 -6.59
N LEU A 104 -18.20 6.55 -5.61
CA LEU A 104 -17.87 6.45 -4.20
C LEU A 104 -17.67 5.00 -3.79
N ALA A 105 -18.65 4.12 -4.08
CA ALA A 105 -18.60 2.71 -3.69
C ALA A 105 -17.36 2.00 -4.27
N ALA A 106 -17.07 2.18 -5.57
CA ALA A 106 -15.91 1.55 -6.22
C ALA A 106 -14.58 2.04 -5.60
N THR A 107 -14.50 3.34 -5.28
CA THR A 107 -13.30 3.93 -4.70
C THR A 107 -13.07 3.42 -3.28
N PHE A 108 -14.11 3.41 -2.44
CA PHE A 108 -14.02 2.84 -1.10
C PHE A 108 -13.71 1.35 -1.10
N GLN A 109 -14.34 0.59 -2.01
CA GLN A 109 -14.12 -0.85 -2.14
C GLN A 109 -12.65 -1.16 -2.40
N THR A 110 -12.00 -0.40 -3.29
CA THR A 110 -10.58 -0.61 -3.61
C THR A 110 -9.65 0.01 -2.58
N ASN A 111 -9.81 1.32 -2.30
CA ASN A 111 -8.80 2.09 -1.57
C ASN A 111 -8.85 1.87 -0.06
N THR A 112 -10.05 1.57 0.49
CA THR A 112 -10.27 1.46 1.94
C THR A 112 -10.55 0.03 2.36
N PHE A 113 -11.63 -0.57 1.84
CA PHE A 113 -12.04 -1.91 2.25
C PHE A 113 -11.07 -2.98 1.75
N GLY A 114 -10.53 -2.84 0.53
CA GLY A 114 -9.50 -3.73 0.02
C GLY A 114 -8.29 -3.80 0.95
N ALA A 115 -7.76 -2.66 1.40
CA ALA A 115 -6.64 -2.62 2.34
C ALA A 115 -6.99 -3.26 3.69
N LEU A 116 -8.20 -2.99 4.23
CA LEU A 116 -8.67 -3.63 5.46
C LEU A 116 -8.76 -5.15 5.31
N ARG A 117 -9.38 -5.64 4.24
CA ARG A 117 -9.56 -7.07 3.96
C ARG A 117 -8.22 -7.78 3.73
N MET A 118 -7.27 -7.13 3.08
CA MET A 118 -5.89 -7.64 2.96
C MET A 118 -5.26 -7.88 4.34
N VAL A 119 -5.36 -6.92 5.27
CA VAL A 119 -4.84 -7.12 6.63
C VAL A 119 -5.52 -8.29 7.31
N GLN A 120 -6.85 -8.39 7.22
CA GLN A 120 -7.62 -9.47 7.85
C GLN A 120 -7.27 -10.85 7.29
N ALA A 121 -7.19 -11.00 5.97
CA ALA A 121 -6.89 -12.28 5.31
C ALA A 121 -5.45 -12.73 5.54
N PHE A 122 -4.50 -11.79 5.61
CA PHE A 122 -3.08 -12.09 5.82
C PHE A 122 -2.65 -12.04 7.29
N LEU A 123 -3.56 -11.74 8.23
CA LEU A 123 -3.26 -11.65 9.66
C LEU A 123 -2.58 -12.91 10.24
N PRO A 124 -2.96 -14.16 9.88
CA PRO A 124 -2.27 -15.33 10.37
C PRO A 124 -0.79 -15.38 10.02
N TYR A 125 -0.42 -14.89 8.83
CA TYR A 125 0.98 -14.85 8.37
C TYR A 125 1.76 -13.68 8.97
N LEU A 126 1.11 -12.51 9.17
CA LEU A 126 1.69 -11.36 9.86
C LEU A 126 2.04 -11.72 11.32
N ARG A 127 1.17 -12.45 12.01
CA ARG A 127 1.42 -12.95 13.37
C ARG A 127 2.62 -13.90 13.46
N LYS A 128 2.78 -14.77 12.46
CA LYS A 128 3.90 -15.73 12.42
C LYS A 128 5.26 -15.09 12.19
N ALA A 129 5.32 -13.87 11.65
CA ALA A 129 6.58 -13.14 11.50
C ALA A 129 7.18 -12.69 12.85
N GLY A 130 6.39 -12.67 13.93
CA GLY A 130 6.80 -12.17 15.23
C GLY A 130 6.92 -10.65 15.30
N THR A 131 7.44 -10.03 14.23
CA THR A 131 7.50 -8.58 14.03
C THR A 131 7.16 -8.25 12.59
N ALA A 132 5.96 -7.70 12.36
CA ALA A 132 5.49 -7.38 11.01
C ALA A 132 5.18 -5.89 10.83
N ARG A 133 5.16 -5.46 9.56
CA ARG A 133 4.82 -4.11 9.15
C ARG A 133 3.71 -4.14 8.10
N VAL A 134 2.71 -3.30 8.28
CA VAL A 134 1.71 -3.03 7.27
C VAL A 134 1.80 -1.55 6.88
N ILE A 135 1.89 -1.28 5.59
CA ILE A 135 2.00 0.07 5.04
C ILE A 135 0.82 0.30 4.11
N ASN A 136 -0.02 1.25 4.46
CA ASN A 136 -1.11 1.68 3.64
C ASN A 136 -0.69 2.93 2.85
N VAL A 137 -0.60 2.84 1.53
CA VAL A 137 -0.29 3.99 0.67
C VAL A 137 -1.51 4.91 0.63
N SER A 138 -1.42 5.98 1.38
CA SER A 138 -2.44 7.02 1.51
C SER A 138 -2.12 8.23 0.61
N SER A 139 -2.53 9.43 1.00
CA SER A 139 -2.33 10.68 0.29
C SER A 139 -2.50 11.87 1.27
N GLY A 140 -1.92 13.02 0.96
CA GLY A 140 -2.26 14.29 1.61
C GLY A 140 -3.75 14.66 1.45
N TYR A 141 -4.39 14.20 0.38
CA TYR A 141 -5.85 14.26 0.21
C TYR A 141 -6.65 13.40 1.23
N GLY A 142 -6.00 12.61 2.05
CA GLY A 142 -6.60 11.89 3.18
C GLY A 142 -6.50 12.63 4.52
N GLU A 143 -5.99 13.85 4.56
CA GLU A 143 -5.96 14.73 5.71
C GLU A 143 -7.19 15.65 5.72
N LEU A 144 -7.66 16.07 6.90
CA LEU A 144 -8.86 16.92 7.00
C LEU A 144 -8.67 18.28 6.31
N ASP A 145 -7.47 18.85 6.40
CA ASP A 145 -7.07 20.09 5.74
C ASP A 145 -6.64 19.93 4.28
N GLY A 146 -6.42 18.68 3.84
CA GLY A 146 -6.12 18.32 2.46
C GLY A 146 -7.33 17.95 1.59
N LEU A 147 -8.55 17.95 2.17
CA LEU A 147 -9.76 17.57 1.43
C LEU A 147 -10.07 18.58 0.30
N SER A 148 -10.45 18.06 -0.87
CA SER A 148 -10.89 18.85 -2.01
C SER A 148 -12.24 18.39 -2.52
N GLY A 149 -13.13 19.35 -2.76
CA GLY A 149 -14.42 19.10 -3.39
C GLY A 149 -14.34 18.67 -4.84
N ASP A 150 -13.17 18.81 -5.49
CA ASP A 150 -12.96 18.43 -6.90
C ASP A 150 -12.59 16.95 -7.07
N VAL A 151 -12.19 16.29 -5.98
CA VAL A 151 -11.77 14.87 -5.97
C VAL A 151 -12.34 14.12 -4.77
N PRO A 152 -13.66 14.15 -4.57
CA PRO A 152 -14.30 13.76 -3.31
C PRO A 152 -14.19 12.27 -3.00
N SER A 153 -14.31 11.37 -3.98
CA SER A 153 -14.26 9.94 -3.69
C SER A 153 -12.86 9.51 -3.26
N TYR A 154 -11.84 10.07 -3.88
CA TYR A 154 -10.45 9.80 -3.53
C TYR A 154 -10.12 10.34 -2.13
N CYS A 155 -10.44 11.63 -1.87
CA CYS A 155 -10.24 12.25 -0.56
C CYS A 155 -10.87 11.45 0.56
N LEU A 156 -12.18 11.18 0.46
CA LEU A 156 -12.92 10.45 1.48
C LEU A 156 -12.39 9.02 1.67
N SER A 157 -12.02 8.32 0.59
CA SER A 157 -11.45 6.97 0.69
C SER A 157 -10.09 6.96 1.41
N LYS A 158 -9.23 7.97 1.17
CA LYS A 158 -7.92 8.05 1.82
C LYS A 158 -8.02 8.51 3.27
N LEU A 159 -8.97 9.39 3.59
CA LEU A 159 -9.30 9.74 4.98
C LEU A 159 -9.78 8.51 5.76
N ALA A 160 -10.71 7.74 5.18
CA ALA A 160 -11.19 6.50 5.78
C ALA A 160 -10.06 5.46 5.94
N LEU A 161 -9.16 5.34 4.96
CA LEU A 161 -7.98 4.47 5.06
C LEU A 161 -7.07 4.86 6.22
N ASN A 162 -6.86 6.15 6.47
CA ASN A 162 -6.10 6.64 7.62
C ASN A 162 -6.78 6.24 8.94
N GLY A 163 -8.11 6.40 9.02
CA GLY A 163 -8.88 5.94 10.18
C GLY A 163 -8.76 4.43 10.42
N VAL A 164 -8.91 3.62 9.37
CA VAL A 164 -8.70 2.16 9.42
C VAL A 164 -7.30 1.82 9.90
N THR A 165 -6.27 2.52 9.41
CA THR A 165 -4.87 2.29 9.82
C THR A 165 -4.68 2.52 11.32
N ILE A 166 -5.21 3.62 11.85
CA ILE A 166 -5.14 3.94 13.29
C ILE A 166 -5.83 2.85 14.13
N MET A 167 -7.05 2.47 13.75
CA MET A 167 -7.83 1.47 14.50
C MET A 167 -7.15 0.08 14.48
N LEU A 168 -6.63 -0.35 13.34
CA LEU A 168 -5.89 -1.61 13.23
C LEU A 168 -4.59 -1.55 14.02
N ASN A 169 -3.85 -0.45 13.98
CA ASN A 169 -2.62 -0.30 14.75
C ASN A 169 -2.87 -0.40 16.25
N GLN A 170 -3.94 0.26 16.76
CA GLN A 170 -4.32 0.17 18.18
C GLN A 170 -4.58 -1.29 18.62
N LYS A 171 -5.10 -2.13 17.74
CA LYS A 171 -5.38 -3.54 18.04
C LYS A 171 -4.16 -4.44 17.92
N LEU A 172 -3.29 -4.21 16.94
CA LEU A 172 -2.28 -5.17 16.50
C LEU A 172 -0.86 -4.84 16.99
N GLN A 173 -0.58 -3.59 17.41
CA GLN A 173 0.77 -3.19 17.84
C GLN A 173 1.31 -4.02 19.01
N ARG A 174 0.43 -4.47 19.94
CA ARG A 174 0.82 -5.31 21.07
C ARG A 174 1.14 -6.76 20.64
N GLU A 175 0.75 -7.14 19.43
CA GLU A 175 1.08 -8.43 18.81
C GLU A 175 2.35 -8.34 17.95
N GLY A 176 3.10 -7.22 18.01
CA GLY A 176 4.30 -7.00 17.21
C GLY A 176 4.03 -6.59 15.76
N ILE A 177 2.77 -6.24 15.40
CA ILE A 177 2.38 -5.82 14.06
C ILE A 177 2.11 -4.32 14.07
N ALA A 178 2.97 -3.54 13.41
CA ALA A 178 2.80 -2.09 13.31
C ALA A 178 2.19 -1.69 11.96
N LEU A 179 1.19 -0.81 12.01
CA LEU A 179 0.52 -0.28 10.83
C LEU A 179 0.80 1.22 10.68
N ASN A 180 1.14 1.64 9.47
CA ASN A 180 1.37 3.05 9.14
C ASN A 180 0.68 3.43 7.82
N SER A 181 0.16 4.66 7.74
CA SER A 181 -0.19 5.31 6.48
C SER A 181 1.02 6.07 5.94
N MET A 182 1.20 6.06 4.62
CA MET A 182 2.28 6.73 3.93
C MET A 182 1.72 7.59 2.78
N CYS A 183 2.09 8.86 2.74
CA CYS A 183 1.83 9.73 1.60
C CYS A 183 3.07 9.77 0.69
N PRO A 184 2.99 9.30 -0.56
CA PRO A 184 4.13 9.32 -1.48
C PRO A 184 4.42 10.72 -2.06
N GLY A 185 3.56 11.70 -1.77
CA GLY A 185 3.53 12.99 -2.46
C GLY A 185 2.91 12.89 -3.85
N TRP A 186 3.06 13.95 -4.66
CA TRP A 186 2.57 13.96 -6.05
C TRP A 186 3.62 13.37 -6.99
N VAL A 187 3.37 12.14 -7.45
CA VAL A 187 4.35 11.28 -8.13
C VAL A 187 3.99 11.09 -9.60
N ARG A 188 4.98 11.16 -10.50
CA ARG A 188 4.83 10.91 -11.94
C ARG A 188 4.52 9.45 -12.23
N THR A 189 3.22 9.16 -12.26
CA THR A 189 2.60 7.87 -12.57
C THR A 189 1.43 8.10 -13.52
N ASP A 190 0.80 7.04 -13.99
CA ASP A 190 -0.43 7.15 -14.79
C ASP A 190 -1.55 7.88 -14.02
N MET A 191 -1.56 7.77 -12.69
CA MET A 191 -2.53 8.46 -11.81
C MET A 191 -2.14 9.93 -11.57
N GLY A 192 -0.86 10.20 -11.33
CA GLY A 192 -0.38 11.55 -10.99
C GLY A 192 -0.11 12.44 -12.20
N GLY A 193 0.01 11.84 -13.39
CA GLY A 193 0.31 12.56 -14.64
C GLY A 193 1.77 13.01 -14.75
N PRO A 194 2.15 13.53 -15.94
CA PRO A 194 3.54 13.94 -16.23
C PRO A 194 3.98 15.20 -15.48
N GLY A 195 3.02 16.04 -15.05
CA GLY A 195 3.31 17.30 -14.32
C GLY A 195 3.64 17.11 -12.84
N ALA A 196 3.57 15.89 -12.32
CA ALA A 196 3.86 15.65 -10.92
C ALA A 196 5.32 15.99 -10.55
N SER A 197 5.50 16.53 -9.35
CA SER A 197 6.79 17.05 -8.88
C SER A 197 7.81 15.97 -8.55
N ARG A 198 7.35 14.80 -8.10
CA ARG A 198 8.22 13.71 -7.64
C ARG A 198 8.38 12.60 -8.66
N SER A 199 9.56 11.98 -8.68
CA SER A 199 9.79 10.74 -9.41
C SER A 199 9.13 9.54 -8.71
N VAL A 200 9.02 8.42 -9.43
CA VAL A 200 8.50 7.16 -8.85
C VAL A 200 9.43 6.64 -7.75
N GLU A 201 10.73 6.80 -7.94
CA GLU A 201 11.77 6.43 -6.98
C GLU A 201 11.63 7.22 -5.67
N GLU A 202 11.49 8.55 -5.77
CA GLU A 202 11.28 9.43 -4.61
C GLU A 202 9.97 9.12 -3.88
N GLY A 203 8.89 8.83 -4.63
CA GLY A 203 7.61 8.43 -4.06
C GLY A 203 7.67 7.11 -3.29
N ALA A 204 8.39 6.13 -3.84
CA ALA A 204 8.58 4.84 -3.20
C ALA A 204 9.52 4.92 -1.98
N ASP A 205 10.55 5.76 -2.03
CA ASP A 205 11.52 5.93 -0.94
C ASP A 205 10.88 6.55 0.32
N THR A 206 9.77 7.30 0.17
CA THR A 206 9.00 7.82 1.31
C THR A 206 8.52 6.72 2.26
N ALA A 207 8.35 5.50 1.78
CA ALA A 207 8.04 4.34 2.60
C ALA A 207 9.15 4.00 3.62
N GLY A 208 10.33 4.62 3.48
CA GLY A 208 11.40 4.57 4.49
C GLY A 208 11.85 3.14 4.82
N TRP A 209 11.88 2.24 3.82
CA TRP A 209 12.23 0.82 4.02
C TRP A 209 13.49 0.62 4.83
N ARG A 210 14.47 1.55 4.71
CA ARG A 210 15.72 1.53 5.47
C ARG A 210 15.53 1.87 6.95
N GLN A 211 14.47 2.62 7.30
CA GLN A 211 14.18 3.09 8.65
C GLN A 211 13.06 2.26 9.33
N MET A 212 12.23 1.56 8.57
CA MET A 212 11.13 0.74 9.07
C MET A 212 11.54 -0.65 9.57
N LEU A 213 12.80 -1.02 9.43
CA LEU A 213 13.34 -2.29 9.93
C LEU A 213 13.55 -2.34 11.47
N PRO A 214 13.77 -1.23 12.22
CA PRO A 214 13.71 -1.25 13.68
C PRO A 214 12.29 -0.99 14.22
N LEU A 215 11.95 -1.67 15.31
CA LEU A 215 10.62 -1.75 15.95
C LEU A 215 10.05 -0.45 16.59
N ASN A 216 10.79 0.67 16.61
CA ASN A 216 10.48 1.84 17.42
C ASN A 216 10.02 3.06 16.62
N PHE A 217 8.96 2.93 15.80
CA PHE A 217 8.34 4.09 15.17
C PHE A 217 6.93 4.35 15.73
N PRO A 218 6.63 5.59 16.19
CA PRO A 218 5.28 5.97 16.55
C PRO A 218 4.38 6.00 15.32
N ALA A 219 3.14 5.53 15.50
CA ALA A 219 2.14 5.35 14.43
C ALA A 219 1.44 6.67 14.05
N SER A 220 2.10 7.83 14.05
CA SER A 220 1.44 9.09 13.68
C SER A 220 1.78 9.51 12.26
N PHE A 221 0.75 9.73 11.46
CA PHE A 221 0.83 10.25 10.10
C PHE A 221 1.64 11.56 10.02
N SER A 222 1.47 12.45 11.00
CA SER A 222 2.14 13.76 11.08
C SER A 222 3.67 13.73 11.22
N GLU A 223 4.25 12.65 11.76
CA GLU A 223 5.71 12.56 11.91
C GLU A 223 6.43 12.09 10.64
N ILE A 224 5.74 11.26 9.84
CA ILE A 224 6.28 10.78 8.55
C ILE A 224 6.33 11.94 7.54
N GLU A 225 5.31 12.80 7.54
CA GLU A 225 5.22 13.96 6.66
C GLU A 225 6.25 15.04 6.99
N LYS A 226 6.49 15.34 8.27
CA LYS A 226 7.52 16.31 8.69
C LYS A 226 8.92 15.92 8.27
N ARG A 227 9.22 14.61 8.15
CA ARG A 227 10.53 14.12 7.71
C ARG A 227 10.64 14.02 6.19
N SER A 228 9.54 13.77 5.46
CA SER A 228 9.58 13.58 4.00
C SER A 228 9.52 14.89 3.20
N ILE A 229 9.01 15.98 3.77
CA ILE A 229 8.79 17.26 3.08
C ILE A 229 9.95 18.25 3.32
N GLY A 230 10.97 17.92 4.15
CA GLY A 230 12.14 18.78 4.32
C GLY A 230 11.77 20.25 4.59
N ARG A 231 10.91 20.52 5.57
CA ARG A 231 10.69 21.89 6.02
C ARG A 231 11.88 22.31 6.88
N GLU A 232 12.95 22.72 6.18
CA GLU A 232 13.84 23.70 6.77
C GLU A 232 13.04 25.01 6.96
N LYS A 233 13.06 25.52 8.19
CA LYS A 233 12.62 26.87 8.50
C LYS A 233 13.66 27.87 8.02
#